data_0ebf96ae1218e1b5c8cd97f737fbeafc
#
_entry.id   0ebf96ae1218e1b5c8cd97f737fbeafc
#
_cell.length_a   1.000
_cell.length_b   1.000
_cell.length_c   1.000
_cell.angle_alpha   90.00
_cell.angle_beta   90.00
_cell.angle_gamma   90.00
#
_symmetry.space_group_name_H-M   'P 1'
#
loop_
_entity.id
_entity.type
_entity.pdbx_description
1 polymer ?
#
loop_
_entity_poly.entity_id
_entity_poly.type
_entity_poly.pdbx_seq_one_letter_code
_entity_poly.pdbx_strand_id
1 'polypeptide(L)'
;TTFWQKSLIFCDAINGLRDNVDFGMKLLTETQEREDTKFVSLVNAINTDLDIPPTEQITDLLPRDVAMLRFAKQVLPKPNPEVLPLWLYDIYINDPSTTQEDRLTLANRAFQLGLLTVEKLAKLYETANLPQDDIATAVTLTDGGDTLIPDALLYRLVLSQETDFGKAQAIYKALSFATRNGSILEMAELYKNIIKSIVPASELGWFACSAAILNMINLDFTTARLWLEIAEREDKLNDQNSITWSKMWPLLWLLNGDNLVAWDEEKLENWEQGLANRNSPQGRSLVNLTYYALEIFGAEISNGRWNSLSGKGISVTNGYSIFTNTKSIEDAIENKRAAEATATLLLSMGGLKASELQEESLLFLISTLDNLGLEQEAKNIAFQVLIQKMQGVW
;
A
#
# COMPACT_ATOMS: atom_id res chain seq x y z
N THR A 1 -37.32 -10.51 -5.68
CA THR A 1 -38.50 -9.82 -6.26
C THR A 1 -38.27 -8.32 -6.32
N THR A 2 -38.03 -7.63 -5.23
CA THR A 2 -37.85 -6.17 -5.16
C THR A 2 -36.71 -5.64 -6.07
N PHE A 3 -35.65 -6.37 -6.21
CA PHE A 3 -34.54 -6.03 -7.12
C PHE A 3 -35.02 -5.94 -8.58
N TRP A 4 -35.77 -6.94 -9.04
CA TRP A 4 -36.29 -6.97 -10.42
C TRP A 4 -37.35 -5.90 -10.67
N GLN A 5 -38.21 -5.62 -9.68
CA GLN A 5 -39.19 -4.53 -9.77
C GLN A 5 -38.50 -3.19 -9.96
N LYS A 6 -37.50 -2.87 -9.11
CA LYS A 6 -36.72 -1.63 -9.25
C LYS A 6 -35.96 -1.56 -10.57
N SER A 7 -35.43 -2.68 -11.06
CA SER A 7 -34.75 -2.73 -12.36
C SER A 7 -35.69 -2.48 -13.52
N LEU A 8 -36.91 -3.01 -13.46
CA LEU A 8 -37.96 -2.76 -14.48
C LEU A 8 -38.38 -1.29 -14.48
N ILE A 9 -38.67 -0.71 -13.30
CA ILE A 9 -39.02 0.72 -13.17
C ILE A 9 -37.91 1.60 -13.77
N PHE A 10 -36.65 1.27 -13.51
CA PHE A 10 -35.51 1.99 -14.09
C PHE A 10 -35.49 1.88 -15.63
N CYS A 11 -35.69 0.66 -16.17
CA CYS A 11 -35.78 0.48 -17.63
C CYS A 11 -36.94 1.27 -18.24
N ASP A 12 -38.11 1.31 -17.60
CA ASP A 12 -39.26 2.07 -18.06
C ASP A 12 -38.98 3.57 -18.00
N ALA A 13 -38.32 4.07 -16.94
CA ALA A 13 -37.91 5.45 -16.81
C ALA A 13 -36.93 5.89 -17.92
N ILE A 14 -35.94 5.07 -18.26
CA ILE A 14 -35.00 5.32 -19.36
C ILE A 14 -35.72 5.43 -20.70
N ASN A 15 -36.72 4.59 -20.91
CA ASN A 15 -37.52 4.56 -22.14
C ASN A 15 -38.63 5.63 -22.19
N GLY A 16 -38.76 6.46 -21.14
CA GLY A 16 -39.78 7.49 -21.05
C GLY A 16 -41.23 6.97 -20.88
N LEU A 17 -41.36 5.72 -20.43
CA LEU A 17 -42.67 5.06 -20.22
C LEU A 17 -43.29 5.47 -18.86
N ARG A 18 -43.69 6.73 -18.73
CA ARG A 18 -44.13 7.34 -17.44
C ARG A 18 -45.23 6.56 -16.76
N ASP A 19 -46.26 6.15 -17.50
CA ASP A 19 -47.41 5.41 -16.95
C ASP A 19 -46.95 4.07 -16.32
N ASN A 20 -45.96 3.39 -16.94
CA ASN A 20 -45.42 2.16 -16.40
C ASN A 20 -44.61 2.44 -15.14
N VAL A 21 -43.82 3.52 -15.12
CA VAL A 21 -43.05 3.94 -13.95
C VAL A 21 -44.00 4.22 -12.76
N ASP A 22 -45.05 4.99 -12.98
CA ASP A 22 -46.03 5.31 -11.94
C ASP A 22 -46.74 4.07 -11.40
N PHE A 23 -47.11 3.14 -12.30
CA PHE A 23 -47.68 1.86 -11.90
C PHE A 23 -46.68 1.01 -11.11
N GLY A 24 -45.44 0.89 -11.60
CA GLY A 24 -44.38 0.15 -10.94
C GLY A 24 -44.02 0.72 -9.56
N MET A 25 -43.99 2.03 -9.42
CA MET A 25 -43.75 2.72 -8.14
C MET A 25 -44.85 2.45 -7.13
N LYS A 26 -46.12 2.51 -7.55
CA LYS A 26 -47.25 2.15 -6.69
C LYS A 26 -47.16 0.71 -6.21
N LEU A 27 -46.91 -0.23 -7.10
CA LEU A 27 -46.73 -1.65 -6.76
C LEU A 27 -45.56 -1.86 -5.80
N LEU A 28 -44.45 -1.14 -6.00
CA LEU A 28 -43.28 -1.21 -5.13
C LEU A 28 -43.63 -0.72 -3.71
N THR A 29 -44.38 0.37 -3.59
CA THR A 29 -44.82 0.92 -2.29
C THR A 29 -45.76 -0.04 -1.55
N GLU A 30 -46.62 -0.76 -2.25
CA GLU A 30 -47.55 -1.73 -1.65
C GLU A 30 -46.79 -3.00 -1.16
N THR A 31 -45.63 -3.31 -1.73
CA THR A 31 -44.85 -4.54 -1.44
C THR A 31 -43.70 -4.31 -0.47
N GLN A 32 -43.34 -3.08 -0.13
CA GLN A 32 -42.25 -2.73 0.75
C GLN A 32 -42.72 -2.23 2.13
N GLU A 33 -42.12 -2.79 3.19
CA GLU A 33 -42.37 -2.31 4.57
C GLU A 33 -41.73 -0.93 4.83
N ARG A 34 -40.78 -0.50 4.02
CA ARG A 34 -40.05 0.77 4.16
C ARG A 34 -39.78 1.39 2.79
N GLU A 35 -40.09 2.65 2.64
CA GLU A 35 -39.86 3.42 1.44
C GLU A 35 -38.35 3.56 1.19
N ASP A 36 -37.88 3.19 -0.01
CA ASP A 36 -36.51 3.44 -0.45
C ASP A 36 -36.43 4.85 -1.06
N THR A 37 -36.29 5.84 -0.18
CA THR A 37 -36.25 7.26 -0.56
C THR A 37 -35.16 7.57 -1.58
N LYS A 38 -34.03 6.89 -1.51
CA LYS A 38 -32.93 7.00 -2.48
C LYS A 38 -33.39 6.60 -3.89
N PHE A 39 -34.01 5.43 -4.02
CA PHE A 39 -34.47 4.95 -5.30
C PHE A 39 -35.58 5.85 -5.88
N VAL A 40 -36.52 6.28 -5.05
CA VAL A 40 -37.59 7.21 -5.45
C VAL A 40 -37.01 8.51 -5.98
N SER A 41 -36.07 9.12 -5.28
CA SER A 41 -35.39 10.36 -5.71
C SER A 41 -34.67 10.18 -7.05
N LEU A 42 -33.99 9.06 -7.26
CA LEU A 42 -33.29 8.76 -8.51
C LEU A 42 -34.26 8.57 -9.71
N VAL A 43 -35.39 7.89 -9.48
CA VAL A 43 -36.44 7.74 -10.52
C VAL A 43 -37.06 9.11 -10.87
N ASN A 44 -37.34 9.93 -9.86
CA ASN A 44 -37.89 11.27 -10.08
C ASN A 44 -36.91 12.16 -10.87
N ALA A 45 -35.63 12.11 -10.57
CA ALA A 45 -34.62 12.86 -11.31
C ALA A 45 -34.54 12.48 -12.79
N ILE A 46 -34.73 11.20 -13.11
CA ILE A 46 -34.78 10.73 -14.49
C ILE A 46 -36.03 11.23 -15.23
N ASN A 47 -37.18 11.21 -14.54
CA ASN A 47 -38.45 11.51 -15.18
C ASN A 47 -38.73 13.02 -15.30
N THR A 48 -38.16 13.85 -14.46
CA THR A 48 -38.55 15.26 -14.32
C THR A 48 -37.44 16.27 -14.58
N ASP A 49 -36.20 15.80 -14.91
CA ASP A 49 -35.00 16.63 -14.96
C ASP A 49 -34.76 17.49 -13.71
N LEU A 50 -35.34 17.09 -12.57
CA LEU A 50 -35.15 17.79 -11.31
C LEU A 50 -33.75 17.42 -10.73
N ASP A 51 -33.07 18.44 -10.21
CA ASP A 51 -31.88 18.20 -9.42
C ASP A 51 -32.19 17.32 -8.22
N ILE A 52 -31.45 16.26 -8.05
CA ILE A 52 -31.50 15.45 -6.83
C ILE A 52 -30.99 16.34 -5.68
N PRO A 53 -31.61 16.28 -4.48
CA PRO A 53 -31.00 16.93 -3.32
C PRO A 53 -29.56 16.49 -3.14
N PRO A 54 -28.70 17.35 -2.56
CA PRO A 54 -27.24 17.19 -2.57
C PRO A 54 -26.83 15.75 -2.40
N THR A 55 -26.05 15.23 -3.33
CA THR A 55 -25.59 13.85 -3.44
C THR A 55 -24.82 13.37 -2.19
N GLU A 56 -24.46 14.27 -1.29
CA GLU A 56 -23.88 13.99 0.02
C GLU A 56 -24.73 13.06 0.91
N GLN A 57 -26.04 12.94 0.62
CA GLN A 57 -26.95 12.06 1.35
C GLN A 57 -27.07 10.64 0.76
N ILE A 58 -26.47 10.38 -0.42
CA ILE A 58 -26.55 9.08 -1.07
C ILE A 58 -25.35 8.26 -0.64
N THR A 59 -25.53 7.45 0.38
CA THR A 59 -24.58 6.43 0.83
C THR A 59 -24.92 5.06 0.21
N ASP A 60 -24.01 4.11 0.29
CA ASP A 60 -24.23 2.71 -0.12
C ASP A 60 -24.73 2.55 -1.57
N LEU A 61 -23.98 3.11 -2.52
CA LEU A 61 -24.29 3.02 -3.94
C LEU A 61 -24.28 1.56 -4.43
N LEU A 62 -25.36 1.18 -5.11
CA LEU A 62 -25.45 -0.05 -5.89
C LEU A 62 -25.11 0.24 -7.37
N PRO A 63 -24.68 -0.76 -8.17
CA PRO A 63 -24.41 -0.56 -9.59
C PRO A 63 -25.57 0.10 -10.36
N ARG A 64 -26.80 -0.24 -10.01
CA ARG A 64 -28.00 0.37 -10.55
C ARG A 64 -28.09 1.87 -10.21
N ASP A 65 -27.80 2.25 -8.97
CA ASP A 65 -27.89 3.63 -8.52
C ASP A 65 -26.89 4.53 -9.28
N VAL A 66 -25.68 4.02 -9.54
CA VAL A 66 -24.67 4.69 -10.38
C VAL A 66 -25.18 4.86 -11.82
N ALA A 67 -25.80 3.82 -12.39
CA ALA A 67 -26.39 3.91 -13.72
C ALA A 67 -27.52 4.94 -13.79
N MET A 68 -28.38 5.00 -12.76
CA MET A 68 -29.45 5.99 -12.64
C MET A 68 -28.90 7.42 -12.53
N LEU A 69 -27.88 7.66 -11.68
CA LEU A 69 -27.21 8.95 -11.57
C LEU A 69 -26.63 9.42 -12.91
N ARG A 70 -25.92 8.54 -13.60
CA ARG A 70 -25.35 8.85 -14.92
C ARG A 70 -26.42 9.17 -15.97
N PHE A 71 -27.49 8.38 -15.99
CA PHE A 71 -28.60 8.64 -16.91
C PHE A 71 -29.27 9.97 -16.63
N ALA A 72 -29.48 10.30 -15.36
CA ALA A 72 -30.01 11.58 -14.91
C ALA A 72 -29.00 12.75 -15.04
N LYS A 73 -27.79 12.53 -15.56
CA LYS A 73 -26.69 13.50 -15.67
C LYS A 73 -26.29 14.15 -14.33
N GLN A 74 -26.49 13.41 -13.25
CA GLN A 74 -26.14 13.82 -11.90
C GLN A 74 -24.69 13.47 -11.58
N VAL A 75 -24.07 14.28 -10.75
CA VAL A 75 -22.69 14.06 -10.26
C VAL A 75 -22.72 12.91 -9.23
N LEU A 76 -21.70 12.06 -9.28
CA LEU A 76 -21.52 11.05 -8.23
C LEU A 76 -21.21 11.73 -6.88
N PRO A 77 -21.70 11.16 -5.75
CA PRO A 77 -21.38 11.69 -4.42
C PRO A 77 -19.87 11.67 -4.18
N LYS A 78 -19.38 12.55 -3.30
CA LYS A 78 -17.95 12.59 -2.98
C LYS A 78 -17.48 11.22 -2.45
N PRO A 79 -16.44 10.60 -3.02
CA PRO A 79 -15.98 9.30 -2.60
C PRO A 79 -15.28 9.37 -1.24
N ASN A 80 -15.45 8.31 -0.42
CA ASN A 80 -14.61 8.09 0.76
C ASN A 80 -13.72 6.87 0.49
N PRO A 81 -12.40 7.05 0.27
CA PRO A 81 -11.49 5.97 -0.09
C PRO A 81 -11.40 4.84 0.94
N GLU A 82 -11.69 5.11 2.22
CA GLU A 82 -11.57 4.11 3.28
C GLU A 82 -12.69 3.07 3.28
N VAL A 83 -13.88 3.46 2.83
CA VAL A 83 -15.08 2.61 2.85
C VAL A 83 -15.66 2.37 1.45
N LEU A 84 -14.99 2.85 0.41
CA LEU A 84 -15.47 2.72 -0.96
C LEU A 84 -15.43 1.25 -1.41
N PRO A 85 -16.54 0.67 -1.90
CA PRO A 85 -16.55 -0.66 -2.50
C PRO A 85 -15.57 -0.76 -3.68
N LEU A 86 -14.85 -1.89 -3.79
CA LEU A 86 -13.78 -2.09 -4.79
C LEU A 86 -14.23 -1.82 -6.23
N TRP A 87 -15.47 -2.21 -6.59
CA TRP A 87 -16.04 -2.03 -7.92
C TRP A 87 -16.28 -0.57 -8.30
N LEU A 88 -16.33 0.35 -7.32
CA LEU A 88 -16.55 1.78 -7.57
C LEU A 88 -15.25 2.54 -7.93
N TYR A 89 -14.07 2.02 -7.59
CA TYR A 89 -12.81 2.71 -7.86
C TYR A 89 -12.62 3.07 -9.33
N ASP A 90 -12.79 2.08 -10.23
CA ASP A 90 -12.65 2.33 -11.68
C ASP A 90 -13.69 3.34 -12.20
N ILE A 91 -14.89 3.30 -11.64
CA ILE A 91 -15.96 4.24 -11.99
C ILE A 91 -15.58 5.67 -11.63
N TYR A 92 -15.13 5.93 -10.41
CA TYR A 92 -14.73 7.27 -9.98
C TYR A 92 -13.47 7.78 -10.68
N ILE A 93 -12.48 6.92 -10.86
CA ILE A 93 -11.22 7.27 -11.53
C ILE A 93 -11.47 7.75 -12.97
N ASN A 94 -12.45 7.15 -13.67
CA ASN A 94 -12.77 7.47 -15.06
C ASN A 94 -13.94 8.45 -15.20
N ASP A 95 -14.60 8.86 -14.11
CA ASP A 95 -15.73 9.79 -14.19
C ASP A 95 -15.25 11.24 -14.38
N PRO A 96 -15.72 11.95 -15.42
CA PRO A 96 -15.32 13.34 -15.67
C PRO A 96 -15.69 14.31 -14.54
N SER A 97 -16.75 14.01 -13.76
CA SER A 97 -17.22 14.83 -12.66
C SER A 97 -16.37 14.67 -11.38
N THR A 98 -15.56 13.63 -11.28
CA THR A 98 -14.65 13.43 -10.15
C THR A 98 -13.54 14.48 -10.20
N THR A 99 -13.33 15.17 -9.08
CA THR A 99 -12.24 16.15 -8.99
C THR A 99 -10.88 15.48 -9.26
N GLN A 100 -9.91 16.25 -9.74
CA GLN A 100 -8.57 15.69 -10.00
C GLN A 100 -7.93 15.15 -8.73
N GLU A 101 -8.10 15.85 -7.61
CA GLU A 101 -7.56 15.44 -6.31
C GLU A 101 -8.17 14.11 -5.84
N ASP A 102 -9.50 13.99 -5.84
CA ASP A 102 -10.19 12.73 -5.49
C ASP A 102 -9.77 11.60 -6.44
N ARG A 103 -9.65 11.89 -7.74
CA ARG A 103 -9.21 10.92 -8.74
C ARG A 103 -7.81 10.37 -8.47
N LEU A 104 -6.84 11.24 -8.13
CA LEU A 104 -5.46 10.83 -7.83
C LEU A 104 -5.37 10.09 -6.51
N THR A 105 -6.12 10.53 -5.49
CA THR A 105 -6.22 9.82 -4.19
C THR A 105 -6.80 8.42 -4.36
N LEU A 106 -7.88 8.29 -5.12
CA LEU A 106 -8.49 6.99 -5.42
C LEU A 106 -7.60 6.11 -6.29
N ALA A 107 -6.89 6.68 -7.26
CA ALA A 107 -5.96 5.93 -8.10
C ALA A 107 -4.80 5.36 -7.28
N ASN A 108 -4.24 6.12 -6.35
CA ASN A 108 -3.22 5.64 -5.44
C ASN A 108 -3.76 4.49 -4.57
N ARG A 109 -4.94 4.66 -3.98
CA ARG A 109 -5.56 3.61 -3.17
C ARG A 109 -5.91 2.37 -4.00
N ALA A 110 -6.42 2.54 -5.22
CA ALA A 110 -6.69 1.43 -6.15
C ALA A 110 -5.42 0.64 -6.49
N PHE A 111 -4.30 1.33 -6.67
CA PHE A 111 -3.01 0.69 -6.91
C PHE A 111 -2.57 -0.13 -5.69
N GLN A 112 -2.65 0.42 -4.48
CA GLN A 112 -2.35 -0.31 -3.23
C GLN A 112 -3.23 -1.55 -3.03
N LEU A 113 -4.44 -1.53 -3.55
CA LEU A 113 -5.39 -2.66 -3.51
C LEU A 113 -5.23 -3.62 -4.70
N GLY A 114 -4.27 -3.41 -5.60
CA GLY A 114 -4.07 -4.23 -6.79
C GLY A 114 -5.15 -4.07 -7.86
N LEU A 115 -5.98 -3.03 -7.79
CA LEU A 115 -7.06 -2.76 -8.76
C LEU A 115 -6.59 -1.94 -9.95
N LEU A 116 -5.45 -1.28 -9.84
CA LEU A 116 -4.88 -0.42 -10.88
C LEU A 116 -3.43 -0.85 -11.14
N THR A 117 -3.01 -0.87 -12.41
CA THR A 117 -1.62 -1.19 -12.75
C THR A 117 -0.72 0.03 -12.57
N VAL A 118 0.58 -0.21 -12.37
CA VAL A 118 1.58 0.85 -12.19
C VAL A 118 1.64 1.81 -13.39
N GLU A 119 1.48 1.28 -14.62
CA GLU A 119 1.50 2.09 -15.84
C GLU A 119 0.31 3.07 -15.90
N LYS A 120 -0.86 2.61 -15.48
CA LYS A 120 -2.05 3.48 -15.42
C LYS A 120 -1.90 4.55 -14.34
N LEU A 121 -1.37 4.20 -13.17
CA LEU A 121 -1.11 5.16 -12.10
C LEU A 121 -0.09 6.21 -12.53
N ALA A 122 1.06 5.78 -13.07
CA ALA A 122 2.10 6.67 -13.59
C ALA A 122 1.52 7.65 -14.61
N LYS A 123 0.74 7.14 -15.58
CA LYS A 123 0.10 7.97 -16.58
C LYS A 123 -0.88 8.99 -15.99
N LEU A 124 -1.65 8.63 -14.98
CA LEU A 124 -2.55 9.55 -14.27
C LEU A 124 -1.75 10.67 -13.60
N TYR A 125 -0.63 10.33 -12.94
CA TYR A 125 0.25 11.33 -12.32
C TYR A 125 0.94 12.22 -13.34
N GLU A 126 1.41 11.68 -14.48
CA GLU A 126 2.04 12.43 -15.56
C GLU A 126 1.09 13.42 -16.24
N THR A 127 -0.15 13.01 -16.47
CA THR A 127 -1.14 13.81 -17.18
C THR A 127 -1.94 14.75 -16.28
N ALA A 128 -1.81 14.62 -14.96
CA ALA A 128 -2.49 15.48 -14.01
C ALA A 128 -2.03 16.94 -14.16
N ASN A 129 -3.01 17.85 -14.19
CA ASN A 129 -2.73 19.29 -14.24
C ASN A 129 -2.41 19.80 -12.83
N LEU A 130 -1.19 19.54 -12.35
CA LEU A 130 -0.71 20.00 -11.05
C LEU A 130 -0.02 21.35 -11.18
N PRO A 131 -0.27 22.30 -10.25
CA PRO A 131 0.43 23.57 -10.24
C PRO A 131 1.96 23.36 -10.14
N GLN A 132 2.72 24.13 -10.92
CA GLN A 132 4.17 24.01 -10.95
C GLN A 132 4.80 24.39 -9.60
N ASP A 133 4.20 25.34 -8.90
CA ASP A 133 4.64 25.76 -7.56
C ASP A 133 4.45 24.64 -6.53
N ASP A 134 3.35 23.88 -6.62
CA ASP A 134 3.10 22.73 -5.75
C ASP A 134 4.10 21.60 -6.01
N ILE A 135 4.46 21.37 -7.28
CA ILE A 135 5.51 20.41 -7.64
C ILE A 135 6.87 20.86 -7.07
N ALA A 136 7.22 22.14 -7.22
CA ALA A 136 8.47 22.67 -6.69
C ALA A 136 8.56 22.61 -5.17
N THR A 137 7.43 22.73 -4.48
CA THR A 137 7.32 22.68 -3.01
C THR A 137 6.81 21.33 -2.48
N ALA A 138 6.74 20.29 -3.33
CA ALA A 138 6.15 18.98 -3.01
C ALA A 138 6.65 18.39 -1.69
N VAL A 139 7.95 18.50 -1.39
CA VAL A 139 8.53 17.98 -0.14
C VAL A 139 7.95 18.72 1.07
N THR A 140 7.87 20.05 1.02
CA THR A 140 7.33 20.86 2.12
C THR A 140 5.84 20.57 2.34
N LEU A 141 5.05 20.52 1.27
CA LEU A 141 3.62 20.20 1.34
C LEU A 141 3.38 18.78 1.91
N THR A 142 4.21 17.84 1.50
CA THR A 142 4.10 16.45 1.97
C THR A 142 4.52 16.31 3.44
N ASP A 143 5.61 16.95 3.85
CA ASP A 143 6.09 16.89 5.24
C ASP A 143 5.17 17.68 6.19
N GLY A 144 4.54 18.75 5.72
CA GLY A 144 3.53 19.53 6.45
C GLY A 144 2.16 18.85 6.54
N GLY A 145 1.88 17.87 5.71
CA GLY A 145 0.55 17.27 5.58
C GLY A 145 -0.47 18.18 4.88
N ASP A 146 0.01 19.18 4.12
CA ASP A 146 -0.80 20.20 3.46
C ASP A 146 -1.35 19.76 2.09
N THR A 147 -1.26 18.47 1.76
CA THR A 147 -1.76 17.92 0.49
C THR A 147 -2.43 16.56 0.67
N LEU A 148 -3.48 16.31 -0.12
CA LEU A 148 -4.16 15.01 -0.22
C LEU A 148 -3.55 14.11 -1.30
N ILE A 149 -2.61 14.61 -2.11
CA ILE A 149 -2.01 13.91 -3.24
C ILE A 149 -0.47 13.87 -3.17
N PRO A 150 0.12 13.52 -2.00
CA PRO A 150 1.57 13.58 -1.81
C PRO A 150 2.33 12.71 -2.81
N ASP A 151 1.87 11.50 -3.09
CA ASP A 151 2.53 10.57 -4.02
C ASP A 151 2.61 11.14 -5.44
N ALA A 152 1.53 11.78 -5.91
CA ALA A 152 1.49 12.39 -7.24
C ALA A 152 2.46 13.59 -7.34
N LEU A 153 2.51 14.44 -6.31
CA LEU A 153 3.42 15.58 -6.26
C LEU A 153 4.89 15.14 -6.22
N LEU A 154 5.23 14.17 -5.38
CA LEU A 154 6.59 13.62 -5.29
C LEU A 154 7.01 12.94 -6.59
N TYR A 155 6.11 12.18 -7.23
CA TYR A 155 6.38 11.57 -8.53
C TYR A 155 6.68 12.62 -9.60
N ARG A 156 5.87 13.68 -9.68
CA ARG A 156 6.08 14.80 -10.62
C ARG A 156 7.37 15.57 -10.31
N LEU A 157 7.72 15.72 -9.02
CA LEU A 157 8.99 16.32 -8.62
C LEU A 157 10.17 15.51 -9.18
N VAL A 158 10.14 14.18 -9.06
CA VAL A 158 11.21 13.32 -9.59
C VAL A 158 11.30 13.44 -11.13
N LEU A 159 10.17 13.44 -11.81
CA LEU A 159 10.14 13.60 -13.28
C LEU A 159 10.64 14.97 -13.74
N SER A 160 10.53 16.00 -12.92
CA SER A 160 11.03 17.35 -13.25
C SER A 160 12.55 17.48 -13.14
N GLN A 161 13.25 16.50 -12.56
CA GLN A 161 14.69 16.54 -12.38
C GLN A 161 15.42 16.08 -13.65
N GLU A 162 16.34 16.91 -14.13
CA GLU A 162 17.13 16.60 -15.32
C GLU A 162 18.40 15.78 -15.01
N THR A 163 18.96 15.93 -13.81
CA THR A 163 20.22 15.28 -13.41
C THR A 163 19.98 14.05 -12.54
N ASP A 164 20.90 13.07 -12.61
CA ASP A 164 20.85 11.89 -11.75
C ASP A 164 20.91 12.25 -10.26
N PHE A 165 21.67 13.28 -9.91
CA PHE A 165 21.74 13.78 -8.53
C PHE A 165 20.38 14.36 -8.08
N GLY A 166 19.73 15.17 -8.90
CA GLY A 166 18.41 15.71 -8.61
C GLY A 166 17.35 14.62 -8.49
N LYS A 167 17.36 13.64 -9.41
CA LYS A 167 16.47 12.47 -9.35
C LYS A 167 16.70 11.69 -8.06
N ALA A 168 17.95 11.39 -7.72
CA ALA A 168 18.29 10.67 -6.48
C ALA A 168 17.80 11.41 -5.23
N GLN A 169 17.97 12.73 -5.17
CA GLN A 169 17.46 13.54 -4.04
C GLN A 169 15.92 13.48 -3.93
N ALA A 170 15.22 13.64 -5.05
CA ALA A 170 13.76 13.60 -5.05
C ALA A 170 13.22 12.20 -4.71
N ILE A 171 13.84 11.12 -5.24
CA ILE A 171 13.51 9.73 -4.90
C ILE A 171 13.76 9.46 -3.41
N TYR A 172 14.87 9.95 -2.85
CA TYR A 172 15.16 9.79 -1.43
C TYR A 172 14.07 10.41 -0.54
N LYS A 173 13.53 11.57 -0.94
CA LYS A 173 12.41 12.20 -0.24
C LYS A 173 11.10 11.40 -0.39
N ALA A 174 10.82 10.91 -1.59
CA ALA A 174 9.68 10.02 -1.83
C ALA A 174 9.79 8.72 -1.01
N LEU A 175 10.99 8.16 -0.92
CA LEU A 175 11.28 6.96 -0.13
C LEU A 175 11.07 7.19 1.38
N SER A 176 11.53 8.33 1.90
CA SER A 176 11.28 8.72 3.29
C SER A 176 9.78 8.82 3.60
N PHE A 177 9.01 9.41 2.70
CA PHE A 177 7.55 9.47 2.83
C PHE A 177 6.91 8.09 2.75
N ALA A 178 7.26 7.28 1.76
CA ALA A 178 6.73 5.94 1.57
C ALA A 178 7.03 5.01 2.76
N THR A 179 8.22 5.11 3.36
CA THR A 179 8.59 4.34 4.54
C THR A 179 7.71 4.68 5.75
N ARG A 180 7.46 5.97 5.98
CA ARG A 180 6.57 6.41 7.08
C ARG A 180 5.14 5.90 6.92
N ASN A 181 4.66 5.80 5.67
CA ASN A 181 3.29 5.39 5.35
C ASN A 181 3.15 3.89 5.06
N GLY A 182 4.25 3.12 5.10
CA GLY A 182 4.23 1.69 4.80
C GLY A 182 3.85 1.39 3.34
N SER A 183 4.31 2.22 2.39
CA SER A 183 4.06 2.08 0.94
C SER A 183 5.36 1.99 0.12
N ILE A 184 6.42 1.46 0.72
CA ILE A 184 7.75 1.39 0.08
C ILE A 184 7.75 0.44 -1.13
N LEU A 185 6.97 -0.65 -1.09
CA LEU A 185 6.89 -1.61 -2.18
C LEU A 185 6.23 -0.98 -3.41
N GLU A 186 5.10 -0.31 -3.19
CA GLU A 186 4.35 0.40 -4.22
C GLU A 186 5.18 1.54 -4.82
N MET A 187 5.89 2.26 -3.97
CA MET A 187 6.82 3.31 -4.39
C MET A 187 7.95 2.72 -5.24
N ALA A 188 8.57 1.63 -4.82
CA ALA A 188 9.66 0.99 -5.57
C ALA A 188 9.19 0.54 -6.96
N GLU A 189 7.98 0.00 -7.08
CA GLU A 189 7.39 -0.39 -8.35
C GLU A 189 7.10 0.82 -9.25
N LEU A 190 6.50 1.87 -8.70
CA LEU A 190 6.17 3.11 -9.43
C LEU A 190 7.43 3.80 -10.00
N TYR A 191 8.51 3.85 -9.23
CA TYR A 191 9.74 4.52 -9.61
C TYR A 191 10.75 3.62 -10.33
N LYS A 192 10.44 2.34 -10.55
CA LYS A 192 11.34 1.32 -11.12
C LYS A 192 12.12 1.79 -12.34
N ASN A 193 11.43 2.35 -13.33
CA ASN A 193 12.07 2.80 -14.58
C ASN A 193 12.97 4.02 -14.36
N ILE A 194 12.61 4.89 -13.43
CA ILE A 194 13.39 6.10 -13.12
C ILE A 194 14.65 5.68 -12.35
N ILE A 195 14.53 4.82 -11.35
CA ILE A 195 15.66 4.28 -10.57
C ILE A 195 16.65 3.60 -11.51
N LYS A 196 16.16 2.79 -12.45
CA LYS A 196 17.00 2.12 -13.44
C LYS A 196 17.73 3.08 -14.39
N SER A 197 17.22 4.28 -14.57
CA SER A 197 17.87 5.30 -15.41
C SER A 197 19.02 6.03 -14.73
N ILE A 198 19.15 5.93 -13.40
CA ILE A 198 20.22 6.56 -12.62
C ILE A 198 21.47 5.68 -12.70
N VAL A 199 22.56 6.26 -13.17
CA VAL A 199 23.82 5.52 -13.30
C VAL A 199 24.51 5.40 -11.94
N PRO A 200 24.88 4.19 -11.48
CA PRO A 200 25.65 4.01 -10.26
C PRO A 200 27.00 4.75 -10.33
N ALA A 201 27.18 5.74 -9.45
CA ALA A 201 28.37 6.58 -9.42
C ALA A 201 28.77 6.92 -7.97
N SER A 202 30.05 7.14 -7.73
CA SER A 202 30.59 7.44 -6.40
C SER A 202 30.03 8.74 -5.82
N GLU A 203 29.66 9.72 -6.66
CA GLU A 203 29.05 10.97 -6.23
C GLU A 203 27.65 10.77 -5.63
N LEU A 204 27.04 9.62 -5.89
CA LEU A 204 25.74 9.20 -5.35
C LEU A 204 25.91 8.18 -4.20
N GLY A 205 27.10 8.10 -3.59
CA GLY A 205 27.37 7.17 -2.49
C GLY A 205 26.40 7.29 -1.33
N TRP A 206 25.99 8.52 -0.98
CA TRP A 206 24.98 8.79 0.04
C TRP A 206 23.60 8.17 -0.28
N PHE A 207 23.28 7.95 -1.56
CA PHE A 207 22.03 7.34 -2.02
C PHE A 207 22.16 5.85 -2.31
N ALA A 208 23.40 5.32 -2.34
CA ALA A 208 23.69 3.99 -2.85
C ALA A 208 22.95 2.86 -2.11
N CYS A 209 22.87 2.92 -0.78
CA CYS A 209 22.11 1.94 0.01
C CYS A 209 20.63 1.94 -0.35
N SER A 210 20.03 3.14 -0.49
CA SER A 210 18.63 3.30 -0.89
C SER A 210 18.37 2.75 -2.29
N ALA A 211 19.27 3.05 -3.23
CA ALA A 211 19.17 2.55 -4.60
C ALA A 211 19.31 1.02 -4.66
N ALA A 212 20.21 0.44 -3.87
CA ALA A 212 20.36 -1.02 -3.78
C ALA A 212 19.07 -1.68 -3.31
N ILE A 213 18.47 -1.18 -2.22
CA ILE A 213 17.21 -1.68 -1.67
C ILE A 213 16.08 -1.61 -2.70
N LEU A 214 15.91 -0.46 -3.35
CA LEU A 214 14.86 -0.28 -4.34
C LEU A 214 15.02 -1.21 -5.55
N ASN A 215 16.27 -1.45 -5.99
CA ASN A 215 16.56 -2.42 -7.04
C ASN A 215 16.33 -3.87 -6.58
N MET A 216 16.66 -4.22 -5.32
CA MET A 216 16.39 -5.55 -4.75
C MET A 216 14.88 -5.83 -4.66
N ILE A 217 14.09 -4.87 -4.20
CA ILE A 217 12.61 -4.97 -4.18
C ILE A 217 12.08 -5.21 -5.61
N ASN A 218 12.65 -4.54 -6.60
CA ASN A 218 12.30 -4.69 -8.01
C ASN A 218 12.92 -5.92 -8.70
N LEU A 219 13.61 -6.78 -7.96
CA LEU A 219 14.29 -7.99 -8.43
C LEU A 219 15.38 -7.71 -9.50
N ASP A 220 15.91 -6.48 -9.55
CA ASP A 220 17.07 -6.13 -10.38
C ASP A 220 18.38 -6.29 -9.58
N PHE A 221 18.74 -7.54 -9.32
CA PHE A 221 19.91 -7.88 -8.52
C PHE A 221 21.23 -7.47 -9.18
N THR A 222 21.25 -7.38 -10.51
CA THR A 222 22.45 -6.94 -11.24
C THR A 222 22.78 -5.48 -10.93
N THR A 223 21.78 -4.60 -11.03
CA THR A 223 21.97 -3.18 -10.69
C THR A 223 22.13 -2.99 -9.18
N ALA A 224 21.41 -3.76 -8.37
CA ALA A 224 21.55 -3.75 -6.91
C ALA A 224 23.00 -4.02 -6.48
N ARG A 225 23.68 -5.00 -7.08
CA ARG A 225 25.09 -5.32 -6.79
C ARG A 225 26.03 -4.13 -6.96
N LEU A 226 25.86 -3.39 -8.07
CA LEU A 226 26.69 -2.21 -8.34
C LEU A 226 26.49 -1.13 -7.27
N TRP A 227 25.26 -0.91 -6.85
CA TRP A 227 24.96 0.03 -5.78
C TRP A 227 25.46 -0.45 -4.42
N LEU A 228 25.39 -1.76 -4.12
CA LEU A 228 25.93 -2.34 -2.88
C LEU A 228 27.45 -2.16 -2.77
N GLU A 229 28.20 -2.30 -3.86
CA GLU A 229 29.65 -2.04 -3.88
C GLU A 229 29.99 -0.58 -3.55
N ILE A 230 29.16 0.36 -4.00
CA ILE A 230 29.31 1.78 -3.67
C ILE A 230 28.94 2.01 -2.20
N ALA A 231 27.79 1.49 -1.74
CA ALA A 231 27.31 1.64 -0.37
C ALA A 231 28.31 1.09 0.66
N GLU A 232 28.88 -0.09 0.42
CA GLU A 232 29.88 -0.70 1.31
C GLU A 232 31.19 0.12 1.36
N ARG A 233 31.56 0.76 0.26
CA ARG A 233 32.73 1.65 0.21
C ARG A 233 32.49 2.94 0.99
N GLU A 234 31.32 3.54 0.85
CA GLU A 234 30.91 4.75 1.58
C GLU A 234 30.82 4.48 3.08
N ASP A 235 30.28 3.34 3.51
CA ASP A 235 30.17 2.96 4.92
C ASP A 235 31.56 2.90 5.60
N LYS A 236 32.59 2.49 4.85
CA LYS A 236 33.97 2.47 5.33
C LYS A 236 34.64 3.85 5.42
N LEU A 237 34.11 4.84 4.70
CA LEU A 237 34.68 6.19 4.61
C LEU A 237 33.98 7.20 5.53
N ASN A 238 32.72 7.01 5.85
CA ASN A 238 31.87 7.98 6.54
C ASN A 238 31.31 7.46 7.86
N ASP A 239 31.72 8.08 8.95
CA ASP A 239 31.46 7.59 10.32
C ASP A 239 30.11 8.04 10.95
N GLN A 240 29.26 8.91 10.37
CA GLN A 240 28.20 9.43 11.25
C GLN A 240 26.80 9.80 10.70
N ASN A 241 26.46 9.96 9.42
CA ASN A 241 25.15 10.56 9.12
C ASN A 241 24.40 10.10 7.85
N SER A 242 24.79 9.04 7.18
CA SER A 242 24.03 8.47 6.07
C SER A 242 23.30 7.19 6.49
N ILE A 243 22.32 6.77 5.69
CA ILE A 243 21.80 5.41 5.78
C ILE A 243 22.96 4.49 5.48
N THR A 244 23.56 4.00 6.55
CA THR A 244 24.78 3.21 6.45
C THR A 244 24.43 1.77 6.15
N TRP A 245 25.29 1.10 5.41
CA TRP A 245 25.22 -0.34 5.18
C TRP A 245 24.98 -1.11 6.48
N SER A 246 25.70 -0.77 7.55
CA SER A 246 25.58 -1.43 8.84
C SER A 246 24.18 -1.31 9.45
N LYS A 247 23.51 -0.16 9.29
CA LYS A 247 22.14 0.03 9.78
C LYS A 247 21.09 -0.76 8.99
N MET A 248 21.36 -1.02 7.72
CA MET A 248 20.41 -1.69 6.82
C MET A 248 20.76 -3.16 6.57
N TRP A 249 21.90 -3.63 7.08
CA TRP A 249 22.42 -4.97 6.76
C TRP A 249 21.42 -6.11 6.95
N PRO A 250 20.64 -6.21 8.05
CA PRO A 250 19.67 -7.30 8.20
C PRO A 250 18.58 -7.28 7.15
N LEU A 251 18.15 -6.07 6.74
CA LEU A 251 17.12 -5.89 5.72
C LEU A 251 17.66 -6.18 4.31
N LEU A 252 18.93 -5.82 4.05
CA LEU A 252 19.61 -6.18 2.81
C LEU A 252 19.78 -7.69 2.71
N TRP A 253 20.16 -8.34 3.82
CA TRP A 253 20.24 -9.80 3.85
C TRP A 253 18.86 -10.45 3.65
N LEU A 254 17.82 -9.91 4.27
CA LEU A 254 16.44 -10.38 4.12
C LEU A 254 15.97 -10.36 2.65
N LEU A 255 16.26 -9.27 1.93
CA LEU A 255 15.96 -9.14 0.50
C LEU A 255 16.94 -9.90 -0.41
N ASN A 256 17.90 -10.59 0.17
CA ASN A 256 19.04 -11.19 -0.50
C ASN A 256 18.62 -12.14 -1.62
N GLY A 257 18.60 -11.61 -2.85
CA GLY A 257 18.51 -12.40 -4.06
C GLY A 257 19.90 -12.73 -4.58
N ASP A 258 20.05 -13.90 -5.18
CA ASP A 258 21.33 -14.39 -5.73
C ASP A 258 22.52 -14.36 -4.75
N ASN A 259 22.23 -14.41 -3.45
CA ASN A 259 23.24 -14.35 -2.37
C ASN A 259 24.15 -13.11 -2.47
N LEU A 260 23.60 -11.94 -2.71
CA LEU A 260 24.36 -10.68 -2.80
C LEU A 260 25.00 -10.25 -1.47
N VAL A 261 24.37 -10.59 -0.35
CA VAL A 261 24.81 -10.25 1.00
C VAL A 261 25.03 -11.54 1.78
N ALA A 262 26.28 -11.84 2.12
CA ALA A 262 26.62 -13.03 2.91
C ALA A 262 26.13 -12.86 4.36
N TRP A 263 25.75 -13.99 4.99
CA TRP A 263 25.44 -14.02 6.41
C TRP A 263 26.69 -13.69 7.24
N ASP A 264 26.52 -12.82 8.22
CA ASP A 264 27.58 -12.35 9.10
C ASP A 264 27.00 -11.97 10.45
N GLU A 265 27.24 -12.79 11.45
CA GLU A 265 26.69 -12.59 12.80
C GLU A 265 27.30 -11.37 13.52
N GLU A 266 28.54 -10.96 13.17
CA GLU A 266 29.16 -9.75 13.69
C GLU A 266 28.45 -8.49 13.16
N LYS A 267 28.07 -8.49 11.88
CA LYS A 267 27.30 -7.39 11.30
C LYS A 267 25.90 -7.29 11.93
N LEU A 268 25.26 -8.41 12.25
CA LEU A 268 24.00 -8.43 12.99
C LEU A 268 24.16 -7.80 14.40
N GLU A 269 25.28 -8.11 15.08
CA GLU A 269 25.59 -7.50 16.36
C GLU A 269 25.80 -6.00 16.27
N ASN A 270 26.58 -5.56 15.28
CA ASN A 270 26.83 -4.13 15.05
C ASN A 270 25.54 -3.38 14.74
N TRP A 271 24.64 -3.97 13.94
CA TRP A 271 23.30 -3.41 13.72
C TRP A 271 22.50 -3.28 15.02
N GLU A 272 22.45 -4.34 15.83
CA GLU A 272 21.73 -4.32 17.11
C GLU A 272 22.29 -3.27 18.05
N GLN A 273 23.62 -3.16 18.14
CA GLN A 273 24.29 -2.17 18.99
C GLN A 273 24.05 -0.73 18.49
N GLY A 274 23.91 -0.52 17.20
CA GLY A 274 23.63 0.77 16.57
C GLY A 274 22.21 1.28 16.75
N LEU A 275 21.27 0.46 17.25
CA LEU A 275 19.90 0.90 17.48
C LEU A 275 19.82 1.87 18.66
N ALA A 276 19.39 3.11 18.41
CA ALA A 276 19.33 4.18 19.39
C ALA A 276 18.50 3.82 20.65
N ASN A 277 17.44 3.04 20.47
CA ASN A 277 16.50 2.64 21.52
C ASN A 277 16.57 1.14 21.86
N ARG A 278 17.69 0.47 21.61
CA ARG A 278 17.89 -0.98 21.81
C ARG A 278 17.31 -1.52 23.12
N ASN A 279 17.51 -0.79 24.22
CA ASN A 279 17.09 -1.21 25.56
C ASN A 279 15.63 -0.85 25.89
N SER A 280 14.93 -0.11 25.03
CA SER A 280 13.51 0.16 25.19
C SER A 280 12.67 -1.08 24.88
N PRO A 281 11.41 -1.18 25.36
CA PRO A 281 10.51 -2.26 24.96
C PRO A 281 10.35 -2.36 23.42
N GLN A 282 10.25 -1.22 22.74
CA GLN A 282 10.09 -1.14 21.28
C GLN A 282 11.36 -1.60 20.55
N GLY A 283 12.54 -1.21 21.03
CA GLY A 283 13.81 -1.65 20.44
C GLY A 283 14.02 -3.16 20.59
N ARG A 284 13.69 -3.74 21.74
CA ARG A 284 13.74 -5.19 21.94
C ARG A 284 12.75 -5.94 21.06
N SER A 285 11.51 -5.44 20.93
CA SER A 285 10.50 -5.97 20.04
C SER A 285 10.99 -5.97 18.59
N LEU A 286 11.60 -4.88 18.15
CA LEU A 286 12.20 -4.79 16.80
C LEU A 286 13.32 -5.84 16.61
N VAL A 287 14.23 -5.99 17.56
CA VAL A 287 15.31 -7.00 17.49
C VAL A 287 14.74 -8.41 17.45
N ASN A 288 13.79 -8.74 18.34
CA ASN A 288 13.12 -10.03 18.34
C ASN A 288 12.44 -10.33 16.99
N LEU A 289 11.63 -9.39 16.49
CA LEU A 289 10.93 -9.54 15.22
C LEU A 289 11.91 -9.73 14.07
N THR A 290 13.01 -8.97 14.06
CA THR A 290 14.05 -9.09 13.04
C THR A 290 14.70 -10.48 13.10
N TYR A 291 15.06 -10.96 14.29
CA TYR A 291 15.68 -12.28 14.45
C TYR A 291 14.75 -13.41 13.96
N TYR A 292 13.48 -13.40 14.38
CA TYR A 292 12.52 -14.39 13.91
C TYR A 292 12.32 -14.33 12.39
N ALA A 293 12.20 -13.13 11.83
CA ALA A 293 12.07 -12.98 10.39
C ALA A 293 13.29 -13.53 9.64
N LEU A 294 14.50 -13.25 10.12
CA LEU A 294 15.74 -13.79 9.52
C LEU A 294 15.82 -15.31 9.61
N GLU A 295 15.43 -15.92 10.75
CA GLU A 295 15.43 -17.38 10.92
C GLU A 295 14.39 -18.09 10.03
N ILE A 296 13.22 -17.48 9.78
CA ILE A 296 12.25 -18.04 8.82
C ILE A 296 12.91 -18.24 7.45
N PHE A 297 13.80 -17.32 7.03
CA PHE A 297 14.50 -17.38 5.76
C PHE A 297 15.89 -18.02 5.85
N GLY A 298 16.16 -18.82 6.90
CA GLY A 298 17.31 -19.67 7.01
C GLY A 298 18.57 -19.06 7.63
N ALA A 299 18.45 -17.91 8.33
CA ALA A 299 19.57 -17.42 9.13
C ALA A 299 19.83 -18.32 10.35
N GLU A 300 21.09 -18.56 10.66
CA GLU A 300 21.49 -19.27 11.87
C GLU A 300 21.90 -18.27 12.95
N ILE A 301 20.98 -17.93 13.86
CA ILE A 301 21.24 -17.01 14.97
C ILE A 301 21.64 -17.81 16.22
N SER A 302 22.79 -17.46 16.82
CA SER A 302 23.31 -18.19 17.95
C SER A 302 22.40 -18.10 19.18
N ASN A 303 22.31 -19.23 19.94
CA ASN A 303 21.55 -19.27 21.20
C ASN A 303 22.01 -18.22 22.22
N GLY A 304 23.28 -17.78 22.17
CA GLY A 304 23.79 -16.72 23.02
C GLY A 304 23.07 -15.39 22.80
N ARG A 305 22.71 -15.07 21.55
CA ARG A 305 21.95 -13.85 21.21
C ARG A 305 20.50 -13.93 21.69
N TRP A 306 19.83 -15.05 21.45
CA TRP A 306 18.48 -15.29 21.96
C TRP A 306 18.43 -15.18 23.50
N ASN A 307 19.41 -15.71 24.19
CA ASN A 307 19.51 -15.61 25.64
C ASN A 307 19.71 -14.17 26.13
N SER A 308 20.38 -13.32 25.37
CA SER A 308 20.55 -11.90 25.71
C SER A 308 19.23 -11.10 25.69
N LEU A 309 18.28 -11.55 24.89
CA LEU A 309 16.92 -11.00 24.80
C LEU A 309 15.96 -11.59 25.84
N SER A 310 16.24 -12.83 26.28
CA SER A 310 15.43 -13.55 27.28
C SER A 310 15.57 -12.90 28.65
N GLY A 311 14.45 -12.68 29.34
CA GLY A 311 14.45 -12.20 30.74
C GLY A 311 14.02 -10.76 30.97
N LYS A 312 13.73 -10.00 29.92
CA LYS A 312 13.25 -8.61 30.03
C LYS A 312 11.85 -8.41 29.41
N GLY A 313 10.87 -9.17 29.87
CA GLY A 313 9.44 -9.03 29.57
C GLY A 313 9.10 -8.71 28.10
N ILE A 314 8.40 -9.61 27.45
CA ILE A 314 7.82 -9.33 26.10
C ILE A 314 6.79 -8.22 26.29
N SER A 315 6.98 -7.10 25.61
CA SER A 315 5.95 -6.05 25.53
C SER A 315 4.83 -6.59 24.65
N VAL A 316 3.63 -6.69 25.21
CA VAL A 316 2.43 -6.96 24.41
C VAL A 316 2.27 -5.79 23.44
N THR A 317 2.51 -6.03 22.18
CA THR A 317 2.33 -5.02 21.15
C THR A 317 0.84 -4.85 20.87
N ASN A 318 0.40 -3.60 20.79
CA ASN A 318 -0.94 -3.26 20.30
C ASN A 318 -1.02 -3.61 18.82
N GLY A 319 -1.99 -4.44 18.43
CA GLY A 319 -2.22 -4.84 17.06
C GLY A 319 -3.38 -5.80 16.94
N TYR A 320 -3.75 -6.14 15.71
CA TYR A 320 -4.83 -7.07 15.43
C TYR A 320 -4.31 -8.51 15.34
N SER A 321 -5.07 -9.45 15.88
CA SER A 321 -4.75 -10.89 15.80
C SER A 321 -5.54 -11.55 14.67
N ILE A 322 -4.86 -12.40 13.90
CA ILE A 322 -5.47 -13.21 12.82
C ILE A 322 -5.63 -14.68 13.23
N PHE A 323 -5.42 -15.02 14.49
CA PHE A 323 -5.39 -16.42 14.97
C PHE A 323 -6.73 -17.18 14.94
N THR A 324 -7.84 -16.53 14.60
CA THR A 324 -9.16 -17.20 14.55
C THR A 324 -9.24 -18.33 13.54
N ASN A 325 -8.43 -18.30 12.47
CA ASN A 325 -8.46 -19.26 11.37
C ASN A 325 -7.14 -20.04 11.17
N THR A 326 -6.17 -19.93 12.09
CA THR A 326 -4.83 -20.55 11.93
C THR A 326 -4.90 -22.03 11.66
N LYS A 327 -5.74 -22.76 12.43
CA LYS A 327 -5.90 -24.20 12.25
C LYS A 327 -6.40 -24.60 10.86
N SER A 328 -7.33 -23.83 10.29
CA SER A 328 -7.82 -24.06 8.93
C SER A 328 -6.75 -23.78 7.88
N ILE A 329 -5.91 -22.77 8.12
CA ILE A 329 -4.79 -22.42 7.24
C ILE A 329 -3.73 -23.53 7.29
N GLU A 330 -3.35 -23.98 8.49
CA GLU A 330 -2.39 -25.06 8.70
C GLU A 330 -2.87 -26.37 8.05
N ASP A 331 -4.13 -26.77 8.26
CA ASP A 331 -4.72 -27.95 7.62
C ASP A 331 -4.72 -27.85 6.08
N ALA A 332 -5.00 -26.66 5.55
CA ALA A 332 -4.95 -26.43 4.10
C ALA A 332 -3.52 -26.53 3.56
N ILE A 333 -2.49 -26.05 4.28
CA ILE A 333 -1.07 -26.18 3.93
C ILE A 333 -0.66 -27.65 3.95
N GLU A 334 -0.92 -28.37 5.05
CA GLU A 334 -0.57 -29.78 5.21
C GLU A 334 -1.17 -30.64 4.09
N ASN A 335 -2.40 -30.32 3.68
CA ASN A 335 -3.10 -31.00 2.58
C ASN A 335 -2.81 -30.41 1.19
N LYS A 336 -1.82 -29.53 1.04
CA LYS A 336 -1.39 -28.89 -0.22
C LYS A 336 -2.51 -28.12 -0.94
N ARG A 337 -3.43 -27.55 -0.17
CA ARG A 337 -4.55 -26.73 -0.69
C ARG A 337 -4.18 -25.25 -0.65
N ALA A 338 -3.13 -24.85 -1.40
CA ALA A 338 -2.53 -23.51 -1.35
C ALA A 338 -3.56 -22.38 -1.59
N ALA A 339 -4.45 -22.52 -2.56
CA ALA A 339 -5.48 -21.51 -2.85
C ALA A 339 -6.44 -21.30 -1.67
N GLU A 340 -6.83 -22.37 -0.96
CA GLU A 340 -7.68 -22.28 0.22
C GLU A 340 -6.94 -21.62 1.39
N ALA A 341 -5.67 -22.00 1.63
CA ALA A 341 -4.83 -21.39 2.65
C ALA A 341 -4.68 -19.88 2.41
N THR A 342 -4.35 -19.48 1.17
CA THR A 342 -4.21 -18.06 0.78
C THR A 342 -5.53 -17.31 0.93
N ALA A 343 -6.64 -17.86 0.45
CA ALA A 343 -7.95 -17.20 0.58
C ALA A 343 -8.36 -17.04 2.06
N THR A 344 -8.15 -18.07 2.89
CA THR A 344 -8.45 -18.01 4.32
C THR A 344 -7.56 -17.00 5.04
N LEU A 345 -6.28 -16.92 4.67
CA LEU A 345 -5.35 -15.94 5.20
C LEU A 345 -5.79 -14.51 4.87
N LEU A 346 -6.13 -14.22 3.62
CA LEU A 346 -6.62 -12.92 3.18
C LEU A 346 -7.93 -12.54 3.88
N LEU A 347 -8.86 -13.48 4.04
CA LEU A 347 -10.10 -13.26 4.78
C LEU A 347 -9.83 -12.95 6.26
N SER A 348 -8.85 -13.63 6.87
CA SER A 348 -8.46 -13.40 8.28
C SER A 348 -7.82 -12.03 8.47
N MET A 349 -7.12 -11.51 7.48
CA MET A 349 -6.58 -10.15 7.50
C MET A 349 -7.67 -9.08 7.40
N GLY A 350 -8.81 -9.37 6.75
CA GLY A 350 -9.97 -8.46 6.72
C GLY A 350 -9.67 -7.07 6.14
N GLY A 351 -8.63 -6.94 5.29
CA GLY A 351 -8.18 -5.67 4.73
C GLY A 351 -7.18 -4.90 5.60
N LEU A 352 -6.72 -5.47 6.72
CA LEU A 352 -5.65 -4.91 7.55
C LEU A 352 -4.31 -4.93 6.81
N LYS A 353 -3.48 -3.92 7.07
CA LYS A 353 -2.08 -3.92 6.63
C LYS A 353 -1.26 -4.84 7.54
N ALA A 354 -0.20 -5.44 7.00
CA ALA A 354 0.72 -6.29 7.78
C ALA A 354 1.33 -5.56 8.99
N SER A 355 1.57 -4.24 8.87
CA SER A 355 2.08 -3.39 9.96
C SER A 355 1.09 -3.17 11.12
N GLU A 356 -0.20 -3.47 10.91
CA GLU A 356 -1.25 -3.35 11.94
C GLU A 356 -1.44 -4.64 12.74
N LEU A 357 -0.78 -5.73 12.32
CA LEU A 357 -0.85 -7.01 13.00
C LEU A 357 0.02 -7.04 14.26
N GLN A 358 -0.39 -7.85 15.24
CA GLN A 358 0.47 -8.25 16.36
C GLN A 358 1.69 -9.03 15.82
N GLU A 359 2.80 -9.00 16.55
CA GLU A 359 4.06 -9.63 16.10
C GLU A 359 3.90 -11.12 15.80
N GLU A 360 3.20 -11.85 16.65
CA GLU A 360 2.94 -13.28 16.46
C GLU A 360 2.10 -13.54 15.20
N SER A 361 1.09 -12.69 14.94
CA SER A 361 0.26 -12.77 13.75
C SER A 361 1.04 -12.44 12.48
N LEU A 362 1.93 -11.46 12.56
CA LEU A 362 2.83 -11.09 11.47
C LEU A 362 3.81 -12.22 11.14
N LEU A 363 4.44 -12.81 12.16
CA LEU A 363 5.35 -13.95 11.96
C LEU A 363 4.62 -15.16 11.40
N PHE A 364 3.39 -15.41 11.85
CA PHE A 364 2.54 -16.45 11.28
C PHE A 364 2.21 -16.17 9.82
N LEU A 365 1.89 -14.93 9.46
CA LEU A 365 1.67 -14.51 8.07
C LEU A 365 2.90 -14.78 7.19
N ILE A 366 4.07 -14.32 7.63
CA ILE A 366 5.35 -14.46 6.91
C ILE A 366 5.68 -15.95 6.72
N SER A 367 5.64 -16.74 7.80
CA SER A 367 5.90 -18.19 7.76
C SER A 367 4.89 -18.93 6.88
N THR A 368 3.62 -18.54 6.91
CA THR A 368 2.58 -19.14 6.06
C THR A 368 2.85 -18.90 4.59
N LEU A 369 3.19 -17.67 4.21
CA LEU A 369 3.53 -17.33 2.82
C LEU A 369 4.76 -18.09 2.33
N ASP A 370 5.79 -18.19 3.15
CA ASP A 370 6.99 -18.96 2.85
C ASP A 370 6.66 -20.45 2.63
N ASN A 371 5.90 -21.07 3.52
CA ASN A 371 5.43 -22.46 3.39
C ASN A 371 4.54 -22.71 2.17
N LEU A 372 3.87 -21.67 1.66
CA LEU A 372 3.10 -21.73 0.40
C LEU A 372 3.97 -21.56 -0.85
N GLY A 373 5.27 -21.36 -0.71
CA GLY A 373 6.21 -21.09 -1.81
C GLY A 373 6.16 -19.64 -2.31
N LEU A 374 5.58 -18.72 -1.54
CA LEU A 374 5.51 -17.29 -1.80
C LEU A 374 6.62 -16.57 -1.03
N GLU A 375 7.86 -17.09 -1.14
CA GLU A 375 9.03 -16.62 -0.39
C GLU A 375 9.31 -15.13 -0.63
N GLN A 376 9.21 -14.68 -1.89
CA GLN A 376 9.50 -13.28 -2.23
C GLN A 376 8.47 -12.33 -1.62
N GLU A 377 7.20 -12.68 -1.63
CA GLU A 377 6.12 -11.93 -1.01
C GLU A 377 6.30 -11.90 0.52
N ALA A 378 6.67 -13.02 1.11
CA ALA A 378 6.97 -13.11 2.54
C ALA A 378 8.14 -12.20 2.93
N LYS A 379 9.24 -12.22 2.17
CA LYS A 379 10.40 -11.33 2.35
C LYS A 379 10.02 -9.86 2.20
N ASN A 380 9.24 -9.52 1.19
CA ASN A 380 8.77 -8.15 0.95
C ASN A 380 7.92 -7.63 2.11
N ILE A 381 6.98 -8.44 2.63
CA ILE A 381 6.15 -8.07 3.78
C ILE A 381 7.02 -7.90 5.03
N ALA A 382 7.92 -8.85 5.32
CA ALA A 382 8.83 -8.74 6.45
C ALA A 382 9.68 -7.46 6.36
N PHE A 383 10.27 -7.21 5.19
CA PHE A 383 11.04 -6.00 4.93
C PHE A 383 10.21 -4.72 5.16
N GLN A 384 9.02 -4.64 4.58
CA GLN A 384 8.16 -3.45 4.70
C GLN A 384 7.83 -3.12 6.15
N VAL A 385 7.49 -4.14 6.94
CA VAL A 385 7.16 -3.92 8.36
C VAL A 385 8.40 -3.58 9.17
N LEU A 386 9.51 -4.26 8.95
CA LEU A 386 10.74 -4.00 9.69
C LEU A 386 11.28 -2.60 9.41
N ILE A 387 11.34 -2.18 8.15
CA ILE A 387 11.81 -0.83 7.78
C ILE A 387 10.92 0.27 8.35
N GLN A 388 9.59 0.05 8.41
CA GLN A 388 8.66 0.99 9.00
C GLN A 388 8.84 1.10 10.53
N LYS A 389 9.15 -0.02 11.22
CA LYS A 389 9.44 -0.04 12.66
C LYS A 389 10.81 0.56 13.00
N MET A 390 11.73 0.58 12.06
CA MET A 390 13.05 1.22 12.19
C MET A 390 12.96 2.74 12.01
N GLN A 391 12.13 3.42 12.80
CA GLN A 391 11.86 4.86 12.69
C GLN A 391 13.15 5.69 12.57
N GLY A 392 13.19 6.59 11.58
CA GLY A 392 14.28 7.56 11.41
C GLY A 392 15.53 7.01 10.69
N VAL A 393 15.41 5.88 10.02
CA VAL A 393 16.51 5.32 9.22
C VAL A 393 16.74 6.12 7.92
N TRP A 394 15.68 6.75 7.37
CA TRP A 394 15.73 7.57 6.15
C TRP A 394 15.77 9.04 6.46
#